data_401c10a2bd55cbaa99a6c14c501ab125
#
_entry.id   401c10a2bd55cbaa99a6c14c501ab125
#
_cell.length_a   1.000
_cell.length_b   1.000
_cell.length_c   1.000
_cell.angle_alpha   90.00
_cell.angle_beta   90.00
_cell.angle_gamma   90.00
#
_symmetry.space_group_name_H-M   'P 1'
#
loop_
_entity.id
_entity.type
_entity.pdbx_description
1 polymer ?
#
loop_
_entity_poly.entity_id
_entity_poly.type
_entity_poly.pdbx_seq_one_letter_code
_entity_poly.pdbx_strand_id
1 'polypeptide(L)'
;MVRSSAQNVDQYLAEAPEARRAALTALRALCREELTGFREVMAYGMPAYERDGAGEIAFADRKQYISFYLMRTDVRDAFTDRLAAQDMGRGCLRFRSAQKIDFTLVRDLLRATATTRGTAC
;
A
#
# COMPACT_ATOMS: atom_id res chain seq x y z
N MET A 1 -14.44 11.59 1.55
CA MET A 1 -13.29 11.64 0.63
C MET A 1 -13.68 11.16 -0.75
N VAL A 2 -13.35 11.92 -1.75
CA VAL A 2 -13.67 11.59 -3.12
C VAL A 2 -12.57 10.68 -3.68
N ARG A 3 -12.96 9.63 -4.40
CA ARG A 3 -12.00 8.78 -5.09
C ARG A 3 -11.32 9.58 -6.20
N SER A 4 -10.05 9.32 -6.42
CA SER A 4 -9.34 9.91 -7.54
C SER A 4 -9.90 9.39 -8.86
N SER A 5 -9.97 10.26 -9.85
CA SER A 5 -10.30 9.88 -11.21
C SER A 5 -9.05 9.63 -12.05
N ALA A 6 -7.88 9.56 -11.43
CA ALA A 6 -6.62 9.33 -12.12
C ALA A 6 -6.67 8.00 -12.90
N GLN A 7 -6.13 8.02 -14.10
CA GLN A 7 -6.17 6.88 -15.01
C GLN A 7 -4.99 5.93 -14.80
N ASN A 8 -3.94 6.43 -14.16
CA ASN A 8 -2.75 5.64 -13.87
C ASN A 8 -2.09 6.20 -12.62
N VAL A 9 -1.09 5.47 -12.12
CA VAL A 9 -0.42 5.84 -10.88
C VAL A 9 0.40 7.11 -11.04
N ASP A 10 1.00 7.34 -12.19
CA ASP A 10 1.73 8.59 -12.43
C ASP A 10 0.82 9.80 -12.25
N GLN A 11 -0.38 9.74 -12.82
CA GLN A 11 -1.36 10.82 -12.68
C GLN A 11 -1.81 10.93 -11.21
N TYR A 12 -2.03 9.81 -10.55
CA TYR A 12 -2.44 9.81 -9.14
C TYR A 12 -1.41 10.54 -8.28
N LEU A 13 -0.12 10.25 -8.48
CA LEU A 13 0.95 10.89 -7.73
C LEU A 13 1.06 12.38 -8.07
N ALA A 14 0.86 12.74 -9.33
CA ALA A 14 0.91 14.14 -9.75
C ALA A 14 -0.21 14.97 -9.10
N GLU A 15 -1.35 14.37 -8.84
CA GLU A 15 -2.50 15.02 -8.20
C GLU A 15 -2.41 15.07 -6.68
N ALA A 16 -1.48 14.35 -6.09
CA ALA A 16 -1.36 14.29 -4.63
C ALA A 16 -0.89 15.62 -4.04
N PRO A 17 -1.30 15.93 -2.80
CA PRO A 17 -0.80 17.13 -2.13
C PRO A 17 0.72 17.11 -2.06
N GLU A 18 1.32 18.26 -2.27
CA GLU A 18 2.78 18.38 -2.30
C GLU A 18 3.44 17.82 -1.05
N ALA A 19 2.83 18.05 0.11
CA ALA A 19 3.38 17.58 1.38
C ALA A 19 3.47 16.06 1.47
N ARG A 20 2.72 15.34 0.65
CA ARG A 20 2.69 13.87 0.68
C ARG A 20 3.27 13.21 -0.57
N ARG A 21 3.48 13.99 -1.62
CA ARG A 21 3.87 13.42 -2.92
C ARG A 21 5.16 12.62 -2.84
N ALA A 22 6.17 13.11 -2.14
CA ALA A 22 7.43 12.40 -2.01
C ALA A 22 7.27 11.05 -1.31
N ALA A 23 6.45 11.02 -0.24
CA ALA A 23 6.20 9.79 0.50
C ALA A 23 5.43 8.77 -0.33
N LEU A 24 4.41 9.23 -1.05
CA LEU A 24 3.62 8.35 -1.91
C LEU A 24 4.46 7.83 -3.08
N THR A 25 5.34 8.67 -3.63
CA THR A 25 6.26 8.25 -4.68
C THR A 25 7.22 7.19 -4.16
N ALA A 26 7.71 7.34 -2.92
CA ALA A 26 8.58 6.35 -2.31
C ALA A 26 7.85 5.03 -2.05
N LEU A 27 6.59 5.07 -1.63
CA LEU A 27 5.78 3.86 -1.48
C LEU A 27 5.62 3.14 -2.82
N ARG A 28 5.32 3.89 -3.88
CA ARG A 28 5.20 3.31 -5.21
C ARG A 28 6.49 2.65 -5.66
N ALA A 29 7.61 3.33 -5.47
CA ALA A 29 8.91 2.80 -5.86
C ALA A 29 9.20 1.49 -5.14
N LEU A 30 8.88 1.43 -3.84
CA LEU A 30 9.10 0.25 -3.03
C LEU A 30 8.20 -0.90 -3.49
N CYS A 31 6.93 -0.62 -3.78
CA CYS A 31 6.02 -1.63 -4.30
C CYS A 31 6.54 -2.22 -5.63
N ARG A 32 6.98 -1.39 -6.53
CA ARG A 32 7.49 -1.85 -7.82
C ARG A 32 8.79 -2.64 -7.68
N GLU A 33 9.61 -2.27 -6.72
CA GLU A 33 10.87 -2.96 -6.46
C GLU A 33 10.64 -4.36 -5.86
N GLU A 34 9.74 -4.46 -4.89
CA GLU A 34 9.57 -5.69 -4.12
C GLU A 34 8.53 -6.64 -4.69
N LEU A 35 7.54 -6.14 -5.41
CA LEU A 35 6.42 -6.95 -5.91
C LEU A 35 6.68 -7.47 -7.31
N THR A 36 7.73 -8.28 -7.46
CA THR A 36 8.06 -8.92 -8.73
C THR A 36 6.91 -9.83 -9.17
N GLY A 37 6.46 -9.69 -10.43
CA GLY A 37 5.37 -10.50 -10.96
C GLY A 37 3.98 -9.93 -10.69
N PHE A 38 3.90 -8.79 -10.00
CA PHE A 38 2.63 -8.10 -9.79
C PHE A 38 2.41 -7.05 -10.87
N ARG A 39 1.16 -6.75 -11.16
CA ARG A 39 0.77 -5.68 -12.07
C ARG A 39 0.28 -4.48 -11.29
N GLU A 40 0.82 -3.30 -11.61
CA GLU A 40 0.37 -2.05 -11.02
C GLU A 40 -0.86 -1.55 -11.77
N VAL A 41 -1.94 -1.30 -11.04
CA VAL A 41 -3.21 -0.84 -11.62
C VAL A 41 -3.81 0.25 -10.75
N MET A 42 -4.80 0.96 -11.28
CA MET A 42 -5.68 1.79 -10.48
C MET A 42 -6.93 0.97 -10.16
N ALA A 43 -7.26 0.84 -8.89
CA ALA A 43 -8.45 0.14 -8.43
C ALA A 43 -9.08 0.92 -7.29
N TYR A 44 -10.39 1.11 -7.36
CA TYR A 44 -11.14 1.87 -6.35
C TYR A 44 -10.55 3.27 -6.11
N GLY A 45 -10.00 3.86 -7.16
CA GLY A 45 -9.44 5.22 -7.11
C GLY A 45 -8.08 5.30 -6.42
N MET A 46 -7.34 4.21 -6.34
CA MET A 46 -6.02 4.19 -5.69
C MET A 46 -5.07 3.24 -6.39
N PRO A 47 -3.75 3.45 -6.24
CA PRO A 47 -2.77 2.49 -6.72
C PRO A 47 -2.93 1.13 -6.05
N ALA A 48 -2.92 0.08 -6.85
CA ALA A 48 -3.07 -1.29 -6.36
C ALA A 48 -2.15 -2.22 -7.14
N TYR A 49 -1.83 -3.35 -6.53
CA TYR A 49 -0.90 -4.31 -7.08
C TYR A 49 -1.54 -5.68 -7.05
N GLU A 50 -1.70 -6.27 -8.22
CA GLU A 50 -2.42 -7.53 -8.35
C GLU A 50 -1.55 -8.61 -8.98
N ARG A 51 -1.86 -9.85 -8.63
CA ARG A 51 -1.22 -11.04 -9.16
C ARG A 51 -2.32 -12.07 -9.39
N ASP A 52 -2.33 -12.66 -10.59
CA ASP A 52 -3.35 -13.66 -10.96
C ASP A 52 -4.78 -13.12 -10.77
N GLY A 53 -4.97 -11.84 -11.07
CA GLY A 53 -6.29 -11.21 -11.03
C GLY A 53 -6.75 -10.77 -9.64
N ALA A 54 -5.94 -10.99 -8.60
CA ALA A 54 -6.31 -10.60 -7.23
C ALA A 54 -5.41 -9.48 -6.72
N GLY A 55 -6.02 -8.42 -6.20
CA GLY A 55 -5.29 -7.33 -5.57
C GLY A 55 -4.79 -7.77 -4.20
N GLU A 56 -3.51 -7.62 -3.93
CA GLU A 56 -2.92 -8.03 -2.65
C GLU A 56 -2.37 -6.86 -1.86
N ILE A 57 -2.00 -5.79 -2.52
CA ILE A 57 -1.44 -4.58 -1.90
C ILE A 57 -2.08 -3.36 -2.57
N ALA A 58 -2.30 -2.32 -1.80
CA ALA A 58 -2.73 -1.02 -2.31
C ALA A 58 -2.29 0.07 -1.35
N PHE A 59 -2.28 1.32 -1.82
CA PHE A 59 -2.10 2.45 -0.92
C PHE A 59 -2.94 3.62 -1.38
N ALA A 60 -3.26 4.52 -0.47
CA ALA A 60 -4.08 5.67 -0.81
C ALA A 60 -3.72 6.87 0.06
N ASP A 61 -3.82 8.03 -0.57
CA ASP A 61 -3.77 9.31 0.11
C ASP A 61 -5.17 9.61 0.63
N ARG A 62 -5.34 9.60 1.94
CA ARG A 62 -6.61 9.94 2.59
C ARG A 62 -6.50 11.33 3.21
N LYS A 63 -7.64 11.88 3.62
CA LYS A 63 -7.67 13.24 4.15
C LYS A 63 -6.76 13.41 5.37
N GLN A 64 -6.80 12.47 6.31
CA GLN A 64 -6.10 12.60 7.58
C GLN A 64 -4.94 11.63 7.76
N TYR A 65 -4.67 10.78 6.77
CA TYR A 65 -3.60 9.79 6.84
C TYR A 65 -3.32 9.20 5.46
N ILE A 66 -2.20 8.50 5.36
CA ILE A 66 -1.89 7.66 4.21
C ILE A 66 -2.23 6.23 4.64
N SER A 67 -3.02 5.53 3.83
CA SER A 67 -3.39 4.13 4.08
C SER A 67 -2.49 3.21 3.26
N PHE A 68 -2.03 2.15 3.89
CA PHE A 68 -1.37 1.04 3.21
C PHE A 68 -2.21 -0.21 3.44
N TYR A 69 -2.74 -0.79 2.37
CA TYR A 69 -3.65 -1.93 2.44
C TYR A 69 -2.90 -3.23 2.25
N LEU A 70 -3.04 -4.13 3.22
CA LEU A 70 -2.48 -5.47 3.20
C LEU A 70 -3.64 -6.45 3.12
N MET A 71 -3.89 -6.99 1.93
CA MET A 71 -5.05 -7.85 1.67
C MET A 71 -4.81 -9.31 2.07
N ARG A 72 -3.56 -9.68 2.28
CA ARG A 72 -3.18 -11.05 2.63
C ARG A 72 -3.26 -11.24 4.13
N THR A 73 -4.27 -11.99 4.59
CA THR A 73 -4.44 -12.23 6.02
C THR A 73 -3.33 -13.11 6.60
N ASP A 74 -2.78 -14.02 5.82
CA ASP A 74 -1.67 -14.85 6.25
C ASP A 74 -0.42 -14.02 6.53
N VAL A 75 -0.14 -13.03 5.70
CA VAL A 75 0.99 -12.13 5.93
C VAL A 75 0.73 -11.27 7.17
N ARG A 76 -0.48 -10.74 7.30
CA ARG A 76 -0.84 -9.97 8.50
C ARG A 76 -0.64 -10.79 9.76
N ASP A 77 -1.07 -12.05 9.75
CA ASP A 77 -0.94 -12.91 10.91
C ASP A 77 0.53 -13.21 11.24
N ALA A 78 1.35 -13.39 10.22
CA ALA A 78 2.79 -13.62 10.40
C ALA A 78 3.51 -12.40 11.00
N PHE A 79 2.95 -11.21 10.82
CA PHE A 79 3.55 -9.95 11.29
C PHE A 79 2.82 -9.37 12.51
N THR A 80 2.03 -10.18 13.20
CA THR A 80 1.18 -9.71 14.31
C THR A 80 1.95 -8.86 15.32
N ASP A 81 3.14 -9.30 15.75
CA ASP A 81 3.90 -8.59 16.76
C ASP A 81 4.37 -7.21 16.26
N ARG A 82 4.83 -7.15 15.02
CA ARG A 82 5.30 -5.89 14.45
C ARG A 82 4.15 -4.94 14.15
N LEU A 83 2.99 -5.48 13.81
CA LEU A 83 1.82 -4.68 13.52
C LEU A 83 1.10 -4.18 14.79
N ALA A 84 1.36 -4.80 15.92
CA ALA A 84 0.71 -4.43 17.19
C ALA A 84 0.97 -2.97 17.58
N ALA A 85 2.11 -2.41 17.18
CA ALA A 85 2.47 -1.02 17.49
C ALA A 85 1.94 -0.02 16.46
N GLN A 86 1.29 -0.48 15.40
CA GLN A 86 0.83 0.38 14.32
C GLN A 86 -0.62 0.80 14.51
N ASP A 87 -0.98 1.93 13.89
CA ASP A 87 -2.37 2.37 13.81
C ASP A 87 -3.05 1.56 12.71
N MET A 88 -3.83 0.56 13.12
CA MET A 88 -4.45 -0.39 12.19
C MET A 88 -5.93 -0.13 12.03
N GLY A 89 -6.38 -0.10 10.77
CA GLY A 89 -7.77 -0.29 10.44
C GLY A 89 -8.01 -1.74 10.03
N ARG A 90 -9.17 -2.00 9.46
CA ARG A 90 -9.47 -3.34 8.94
C ARG A 90 -8.69 -3.54 7.64
N GLY A 91 -7.63 -4.33 7.71
CA GLY A 91 -6.81 -4.63 6.53
C GLY A 91 -5.89 -3.51 6.09
N CYS A 92 -5.71 -2.46 6.87
CA CYS A 92 -4.81 -1.37 6.49
C CYS A 92 -4.02 -0.83 7.66
N LEU A 93 -2.83 -0.30 7.32
CA LEU A 93 -2.04 0.51 8.23
C LEU A 93 -2.31 1.97 7.90
N ARG A 94 -2.47 2.79 8.94
CA ARG A 94 -2.65 4.23 8.78
C ARG A 94 -1.41 4.96 9.25
N PHE A 95 -0.84 5.77 8.36
CA PHE A 95 0.28 6.63 8.71
C PHE A 95 -0.23 8.07 8.75
N ARG A 96 -0.28 8.66 9.95
CA ARG A 96 -0.91 9.97 10.16
C ARG A 96 -0.14 11.11 9.51
N SER A 97 1.12 10.89 9.16
CA SER A 97 1.91 11.86 8.40
C SER A 97 2.92 11.09 7.55
N ALA A 98 3.48 11.79 6.55
CA ALA A 98 4.48 11.19 5.68
C ALA A 98 5.70 10.70 6.48
N GLN A 99 6.07 11.44 7.54
CA GLN A 99 7.22 11.11 8.36
C GLN A 99 7.01 9.88 9.22
N LYS A 100 5.76 9.45 9.41
CA LYS A 100 5.45 8.28 10.24
C LYS A 100 5.42 6.98 9.48
N ILE A 101 5.65 7.01 8.17
CA ILE A 101 5.69 5.78 7.38
C ILE A 101 6.93 4.99 7.77
N ASP A 102 6.71 3.76 8.24
CA ASP A 102 7.79 2.83 8.54
C ASP A 102 8.13 2.05 7.28
N PHE A 103 9.05 2.58 6.49
CA PHE A 103 9.41 1.97 5.21
C PHE A 103 10.08 0.61 5.37
N THR A 104 10.77 0.36 6.48
CA THR A 104 11.36 -0.95 6.75
C THR A 104 10.25 -1.99 6.93
N LEU A 105 9.24 -1.67 7.71
CA LEU A 105 8.09 -2.55 7.90
C LEU A 105 7.35 -2.79 6.58
N VAL A 106 7.10 -1.72 5.83
CA VAL A 106 6.41 -1.84 4.54
C VAL A 106 7.20 -2.75 3.59
N ARG A 107 8.52 -2.58 3.52
CA ARG A 107 9.36 -3.43 2.68
C ARG A 107 9.23 -4.90 3.06
N ASP A 108 9.28 -5.18 4.36
CA ASP A 108 9.19 -6.56 4.83
C ASP A 108 7.83 -7.18 4.54
N LEU A 109 6.76 -6.39 4.68
CA LEU A 109 5.41 -6.84 4.31
C LEU A 109 5.31 -7.14 2.81
N LEU A 110 5.88 -6.28 1.99
CA LEU A 110 5.89 -6.46 0.54
C LEU A 110 6.65 -7.73 0.14
N ARG A 111 7.82 -7.93 0.73
CA ARG A 111 8.62 -9.13 0.48
C ARG A 111 7.89 -10.40 0.88
N ALA A 112 7.27 -10.40 2.04
CA ALA A 112 6.50 -11.55 2.50
C ALA A 112 5.33 -11.83 1.56
N THR A 113 4.66 -10.78 1.08
CA THR A 113 3.57 -10.93 0.12
C THR A 113 4.07 -11.52 -1.20
N ALA A 114 5.18 -11.00 -1.71
CA ALA A 114 5.72 -11.42 -3.02
C ALA A 114 6.28 -12.84 -2.99
N THR A 115 6.89 -13.25 -1.89
CA THR A 115 7.59 -14.54 -1.80
C THR A 115 6.71 -15.68 -1.32
N THR A 116 5.45 -15.40 -1.00
CA THR A 116 4.48 -16.41 -0.54
C THR A 116 3.21 -16.31 -1.36
N ARG A 117 2.32 -17.27 -1.17
CA ARG A 117 0.99 -17.29 -1.76
C ARG A 117 -0.05 -17.46 -0.68
N GLY A 118 -1.18 -16.83 -0.84
CA GLY A 118 -2.29 -16.95 0.09
C GLY A 118 -3.52 -16.28 -0.49
N THR A 119 -4.64 -16.40 0.20
CA THR A 119 -5.89 -15.79 -0.26
C THR A 119 -5.92 -14.33 0.12
N ALA A 120 -6.20 -13.47 -0.86
CA ALA A 120 -6.45 -12.05 -0.62
C ALA A 120 -7.92 -11.85 -0.25
N CYS A 121 -8.15 -10.98 0.71
CA CYS A 121 -9.51 -10.64 1.13
C CYS A 121 -10.20 -9.71 0.15
#